data_61e46921007bfab2f1a116c5e5e0b2c9
#
_entry.id   61e46921007bfab2f1a116c5e5e0b2c9
#
_cell.length_a   1.000
_cell.length_b   1.000
_cell.length_c   1.000
_cell.angle_alpha   90.00
_cell.angle_beta   90.00
_cell.angle_gamma   90.00
#
_symmetry.space_group_name_H-M   'P 1'
#
loop_
_entity.id
_entity.type
_entity.pdbx_description
1 polymer ?
#
loop_
_entity_poly.entity_id
_entity_poly.type
_entity_poly.pdbx_seq_one_letter_code
_entity_poly.pdbx_strand_id
1 'polypeptide(L)'
;FEDRTAPFHPRLWEVGYGSSGTLRTLAELIEKNALGDGQLSVKGMQALRDRLLSAGRISKLDLMGVRPDRASVVLGGLSVLIGLSQELGLKSLLSVEAGLRMGVLWDLHLRQRKRDRRQDSVKRFMKRFGVDEARATRASSNARALYGQTAPDGALERMLGWAGKLHEVGMAVSHTGFHKHGA
;
A
#
# COMPACT_ATOMS: atom_id res chain seq x y z
N PHE A 1 -4.54 -12.43 -10.45
CA PHE A 1 -3.40 -11.52 -10.61
C PHE A 1 -2.98 -11.42 -12.08
N GLU A 2 -3.07 -12.50 -12.84
CA GLU A 2 -2.66 -12.57 -14.26
C GLU A 2 -3.29 -11.47 -15.12
N ASP A 3 -4.56 -11.15 -14.90
CA ASP A 3 -5.30 -10.12 -15.68
C ASP A 3 -4.91 -8.67 -15.36
N ARG A 4 -4.03 -8.43 -14.35
CA ARG A 4 -3.70 -7.09 -13.86
C ARG A 4 -2.22 -6.85 -13.64
N THR A 5 -1.36 -7.61 -14.25
CA THR A 5 0.11 -7.47 -14.10
C THR A 5 0.67 -6.25 -14.83
N ALA A 6 0.01 -5.80 -15.90
CA ALA A 6 0.50 -4.70 -16.71
C ALA A 6 0.82 -3.40 -15.92
N PRO A 7 -0.02 -2.92 -14.98
CA PRO A 7 0.30 -1.75 -14.16
C PRO A 7 1.45 -1.95 -13.18
N PHE A 8 1.78 -3.22 -12.88
CA PHE A 8 2.84 -3.60 -11.94
C PHE A 8 4.10 -4.14 -12.62
N HIS A 9 4.22 -3.91 -13.93
CA HIS A 9 5.38 -4.37 -14.67
C HIS A 9 6.67 -3.75 -14.11
N PRO A 10 7.77 -4.53 -13.91
CA PRO A 10 9.02 -4.07 -13.28
C PRO A 10 9.66 -2.83 -13.90
N ARG A 11 9.34 -2.53 -15.16
CA ARG A 11 9.82 -1.31 -15.84
C ARG A 11 9.16 -0.01 -15.34
N LEU A 12 8.07 -0.10 -14.60
CA LEU A 12 7.28 1.05 -14.14
C LEU A 12 7.64 1.50 -12.72
N TRP A 13 8.51 0.77 -12.02
CA TRP A 13 8.90 1.06 -10.65
C TRP A 13 10.33 0.54 -10.38
N GLU A 14 11.02 1.13 -9.42
CA GLU A 14 12.41 0.79 -9.07
C GLU A 14 12.49 -0.04 -7.80
N VAL A 15 11.63 0.21 -6.83
CA VAL A 15 11.71 -0.37 -5.49
C VAL A 15 10.35 -0.87 -5.02
N GLY A 16 10.29 -2.09 -4.52
CA GLY A 16 9.15 -2.66 -3.83
C GLY A 16 9.25 -2.43 -2.32
N TYR A 17 8.17 -1.96 -1.71
CA TYR A 17 8.07 -1.76 -0.26
C TYR A 17 7.01 -2.68 0.33
N GLY A 18 7.28 -3.21 1.52
CA GLY A 18 6.32 -3.98 2.28
C GLY A 18 6.18 -3.50 3.72
N SER A 19 4.93 -3.29 4.15
CA SER A 19 4.59 -2.73 5.46
C SER A 19 3.95 -3.74 6.42
N SER A 20 3.87 -5.03 6.04
CA SER A 20 3.25 -6.04 6.91
C SER A 20 4.21 -6.56 7.98
N GLY A 21 3.65 -6.96 9.14
CA GLY A 21 4.42 -7.61 10.19
C GLY A 21 5.08 -8.91 9.73
N THR A 22 4.45 -9.67 8.84
CA THR A 22 5.01 -10.90 8.25
C THR A 22 6.25 -10.60 7.43
N LEU A 23 6.20 -9.56 6.58
CA LEU A 23 7.32 -9.18 5.72
C LEU A 23 8.50 -8.68 6.57
N ARG A 24 8.24 -7.92 7.62
CA ARG A 24 9.26 -7.50 8.59
C ARG A 24 9.89 -8.71 9.29
N THR A 25 9.09 -9.66 9.76
CA THR A 25 9.60 -10.88 10.38
C THR A 25 10.47 -11.68 9.42
N LEU A 26 10.08 -11.81 8.15
CA LEU A 26 10.88 -12.49 7.12
C LEU A 26 12.22 -11.76 6.88
N ALA A 27 12.22 -10.44 6.78
CA ALA A 27 13.44 -9.65 6.64
C ALA A 27 14.38 -9.86 7.84
N GLU A 28 13.84 -9.75 9.07
CA GLU A 28 14.62 -9.98 10.30
C GLU A 28 15.19 -11.41 10.39
N LEU A 29 14.45 -12.42 9.96
CA LEU A 29 14.92 -13.81 9.98
C LEU A 29 16.07 -14.02 9.00
N ILE A 30 15.97 -13.45 7.79
CA ILE A 30 17.01 -13.53 6.77
C ILE A 30 18.28 -12.84 7.27
N GLU A 31 18.14 -11.64 7.81
CA GLU A 31 19.26 -10.84 8.31
C GLU A 31 19.94 -11.51 9.53
N LYS A 32 19.19 -11.86 10.58
CA LYS A 32 19.72 -12.41 11.83
C LYS A 32 20.39 -13.78 11.65
N ASN A 33 19.96 -14.54 10.65
CA ASN A 33 20.53 -15.85 10.36
C ASN A 33 21.52 -15.82 9.18
N ALA A 34 21.90 -14.64 8.69
CA ALA A 34 22.81 -14.44 7.57
C ALA A 34 22.47 -15.30 6.34
N LEU A 35 21.17 -15.39 6.01
CA LEU A 35 20.70 -16.24 4.92
C LEU A 35 20.84 -15.53 3.56
N GLY A 36 21.39 -16.24 2.60
CA GLY A 36 21.58 -15.71 1.24
C GLY A 36 22.49 -14.49 1.23
N ASP A 37 21.94 -13.34 0.87
CA ASP A 37 22.62 -12.03 0.85
C ASP A 37 22.28 -11.17 2.11
N GLY A 38 21.63 -11.75 3.09
CA GLY A 38 21.19 -11.06 4.30
C GLY A 38 20.04 -10.08 4.10
N GLN A 39 19.46 -10.01 2.90
CA GLN A 39 18.39 -9.09 2.54
C GLN A 39 17.11 -9.85 2.18
N LEU A 40 15.97 -9.16 2.23
CA LEU A 40 14.70 -9.69 1.73
C LEU A 40 14.66 -9.66 0.19
N SER A 41 15.63 -10.36 -0.39
CA SER A 41 15.82 -10.60 -1.81
C SER A 41 15.33 -11.98 -2.21
N VAL A 42 15.28 -12.26 -3.50
CA VAL A 42 15.01 -13.61 -4.01
C VAL A 42 16.01 -14.62 -3.42
N LYS A 43 17.31 -14.26 -3.33
CA LYS A 43 18.35 -15.12 -2.75
C LYS A 43 18.11 -15.38 -1.26
N GLY A 44 17.81 -14.34 -0.48
CA GLY A 44 17.52 -14.45 0.94
C GLY A 44 16.27 -15.29 1.20
N MET A 45 15.20 -15.07 0.43
CA MET A 45 13.95 -15.85 0.53
C MET A 45 14.15 -17.33 0.15
N GLN A 46 14.91 -17.62 -0.89
CA GLN A 46 15.25 -19.00 -1.26
C GLN A 46 16.08 -19.70 -0.20
N ALA A 47 17.11 -19.04 0.35
CA ALA A 47 17.92 -19.59 1.42
C ALA A 47 17.09 -19.85 2.68
N LEU A 48 16.17 -18.96 3.04
CA LEU A 48 15.24 -19.20 4.15
C LEU A 48 14.31 -20.37 3.85
N ARG A 49 13.75 -20.48 2.66
CA ARG A 49 12.93 -21.63 2.23
C ARG A 49 13.71 -22.94 2.39
N ASP A 50 14.93 -23.00 1.87
CA ASP A 50 15.74 -24.22 1.89
C ASP A 50 16.11 -24.62 3.32
N ARG A 51 16.38 -23.65 4.19
CA ARG A 51 16.58 -23.89 5.63
C ARG A 51 15.32 -24.45 6.31
N LEU A 52 14.15 -23.92 5.96
CA LEU A 52 12.85 -24.40 6.46
C LEU A 52 12.56 -25.82 5.99
N LEU A 53 12.81 -26.13 4.72
CA LEU A 53 12.63 -27.47 4.15
C LEU A 53 13.58 -28.49 4.79
N SER A 54 14.85 -28.14 5.01
CA SER A 54 15.84 -29.02 5.63
C SER A 54 15.49 -29.37 7.08
N ALA A 55 14.81 -28.50 7.80
CA ALA A 55 14.34 -28.78 9.16
C ALA A 55 13.20 -29.84 9.19
N GLY A 56 12.41 -29.94 8.13
CA GLY A 56 11.32 -30.89 7.93
C GLY A 56 10.14 -30.74 8.89
N ARG A 57 10.34 -30.18 10.06
CA ARG A 57 9.30 -29.90 11.08
C ARG A 57 9.56 -28.57 11.77
N ILE A 58 8.49 -27.83 12.04
CA ILE A 58 8.55 -26.54 12.75
C ILE A 58 9.23 -26.66 14.11
N SER A 59 9.02 -27.76 14.82
CA SER A 59 9.63 -28.02 16.14
C SER A 59 11.15 -28.24 16.10
N LYS A 60 11.72 -28.49 14.92
CA LYS A 60 13.17 -28.64 14.71
C LYS A 60 13.81 -27.41 14.08
N LEU A 61 13.06 -26.34 13.98
CA LEU A 61 13.50 -25.09 13.36
C LEU A 61 14.44 -24.36 14.31
N ASP A 62 15.72 -24.36 13.97
CA ASP A 62 16.75 -23.58 14.66
C ASP A 62 17.03 -22.31 13.87
N LEU A 63 16.19 -21.30 14.09
CA LEU A 63 16.31 -19.97 13.49
C LEU A 63 16.17 -18.91 14.59
N MET A 64 17.16 -18.02 14.68
CA MET A 64 17.09 -16.91 15.62
C MET A 64 15.95 -15.95 15.24
N GLY A 65 15.06 -15.66 16.20
CA GLY A 65 13.97 -14.73 16.03
C GLY A 65 12.61 -15.34 15.60
N VAL A 66 12.53 -16.66 15.43
CA VAL A 66 11.23 -17.33 15.20
C VAL A 66 10.53 -17.58 16.51
N ARG A 67 9.34 -17.03 16.68
CA ARG A 67 8.43 -17.41 17.74
C ARG A 67 7.63 -18.65 17.29
N PRO A 68 7.56 -19.72 18.10
CA PRO A 68 6.88 -20.97 17.71
C PRO A 68 5.43 -20.77 17.29
N ASP A 69 4.72 -19.87 17.96
CA ASP A 69 3.31 -19.51 17.66
C ASP A 69 3.13 -18.83 16.29
N ARG A 70 4.20 -18.28 15.71
CA ARG A 70 4.17 -17.60 14.41
C ARG A 70 4.84 -18.35 13.26
N ALA A 71 5.44 -19.50 13.53
CA ALA A 71 6.19 -20.23 12.53
C ALA A 71 5.35 -20.66 11.33
N SER A 72 4.09 -21.06 11.52
CA SER A 72 3.16 -21.40 10.44
C SER A 72 2.81 -20.18 9.57
N VAL A 73 2.64 -19.00 10.19
CA VAL A 73 2.35 -17.75 9.48
C VAL A 73 3.55 -17.30 8.66
N VAL A 74 4.76 -17.50 9.18
CA VAL A 74 6.03 -17.22 8.47
C VAL A 74 6.15 -18.08 7.21
N LEU A 75 5.86 -19.39 7.31
CA LEU A 75 5.89 -20.30 6.18
C LEU A 75 4.92 -19.89 5.07
N GLY A 76 3.66 -19.64 5.42
CA GLY A 76 2.65 -19.16 4.47
C GLY A 76 3.01 -17.82 3.84
N GLY A 77 3.49 -16.88 4.66
CA GLY A 77 3.94 -15.57 4.19
C GLY A 77 5.13 -15.65 3.23
N LEU A 78 6.11 -16.51 3.51
CA LEU A 78 7.26 -16.73 2.64
C LEU A 78 6.81 -17.31 1.28
N SER A 79 5.93 -18.31 1.29
CA SER A 79 5.43 -18.93 0.06
C SER A 79 4.70 -17.92 -0.83
N VAL A 80 3.82 -17.12 -0.25
CA VAL A 80 3.12 -16.05 -0.98
C VAL A 80 4.10 -15.02 -1.53
N LEU A 81 5.11 -14.64 -0.74
CA LEU A 81 6.07 -13.62 -1.13
C LEU A 81 7.01 -14.11 -2.25
N ILE A 82 7.42 -15.39 -2.22
CA ILE A 82 8.18 -16.01 -3.30
C ILE A 82 7.36 -16.02 -4.60
N GLY A 83 6.11 -16.49 -4.55
CA GLY A 83 5.22 -16.49 -5.70
C GLY A 83 5.00 -15.09 -6.28
N LEU A 84 4.73 -14.10 -5.41
CA LEU A 84 4.58 -12.71 -5.80
C LEU A 84 5.87 -12.15 -6.45
N SER A 85 7.03 -12.49 -5.89
CA SER A 85 8.31 -12.04 -6.43
C SER A 85 8.60 -12.62 -7.80
N GLN A 86 8.22 -13.86 -8.04
CA GLN A 86 8.34 -14.51 -9.34
C GLN A 86 7.40 -13.87 -10.38
N GLU A 87 6.14 -13.68 -10.02
CA GLU A 87 5.12 -13.14 -10.90
C GLU A 87 5.39 -11.67 -11.28
N LEU A 88 5.80 -10.85 -10.32
CA LEU A 88 6.06 -9.43 -10.53
C LEU A 88 7.52 -9.11 -10.88
N GLY A 89 8.40 -10.10 -11.00
CA GLY A 89 9.83 -9.88 -11.27
C GLY A 89 10.54 -9.07 -10.17
N LEU A 90 10.10 -9.19 -8.90
CA LEU A 90 10.70 -8.51 -7.76
C LEU A 90 12.07 -9.10 -7.44
N LYS A 91 13.11 -8.30 -7.49
CA LYS A 91 14.47 -8.73 -7.11
C LYS A 91 14.70 -8.66 -5.61
N SER A 92 14.18 -7.63 -4.97
CA SER A 92 14.26 -7.39 -3.53
C SER A 92 13.10 -6.53 -3.05
N LEU A 93 12.83 -6.58 -1.75
CA LEU A 93 11.82 -5.78 -1.08
C LEU A 93 12.43 -5.07 0.12
N LEU A 94 12.01 -3.84 0.34
CA LEU A 94 12.36 -3.09 1.55
C LEU A 94 11.22 -3.19 2.55
N SER A 95 11.54 -3.66 3.75
CA SER A 95 10.59 -3.63 4.87
C SER A 95 10.50 -2.22 5.43
N VAL A 96 9.29 -1.71 5.57
CA VAL A 96 9.03 -0.37 6.13
C VAL A 96 8.08 -0.44 7.31
N GLU A 97 8.35 0.37 8.33
CA GLU A 97 7.43 0.56 9.46
C GLU A 97 6.34 1.59 9.11
N ALA A 98 5.54 1.27 8.11
CA ALA A 98 4.43 2.10 7.65
C ALA A 98 3.13 1.33 7.82
N GLY A 99 2.45 1.54 8.92
CA GLY A 99 1.14 0.94 9.20
C GLY A 99 0.07 2.01 9.41
N LEU A 100 -1.20 1.58 9.45
CA LEU A 100 -2.35 2.47 9.68
C LEU A 100 -2.14 3.36 10.93
N ARG A 101 -1.65 2.79 12.02
CA ARG A 101 -1.37 3.54 13.27
C ARG A 101 -0.40 4.70 13.04
N MET A 102 0.69 4.46 12.33
CA MET A 102 1.66 5.49 12.01
C MET A 102 1.06 6.56 11.09
N GLY A 103 0.26 6.13 10.11
CA GLY A 103 -0.49 7.05 9.24
C GLY A 103 -1.43 7.97 10.02
N VAL A 104 -2.17 7.43 10.98
CA VAL A 104 -3.06 8.20 11.86
C VAL A 104 -2.27 9.18 12.74
N LEU A 105 -1.17 8.75 13.35
CA LEU A 105 -0.32 9.63 14.17
C LEU A 105 0.24 10.78 13.35
N TRP A 106 0.73 10.51 12.15
CA TRP A 106 1.20 11.54 11.24
C TRP A 106 0.09 12.50 10.79
N ASP A 107 -1.11 11.98 10.49
CA ASP A 107 -2.26 12.81 10.12
C ASP A 107 -2.65 13.75 11.27
N LEU A 108 -2.74 13.24 12.50
CA LEU A 108 -3.02 14.04 13.69
C LEU A 108 -1.95 15.12 13.92
N HIS A 109 -0.68 14.74 13.84
CA HIS A 109 0.44 15.70 14.01
C HIS A 109 0.41 16.83 12.97
N LEU A 110 0.09 16.50 11.72
CA LEU A 110 0.02 17.49 10.65
C LEU A 110 -1.22 18.39 10.75
N ARG A 111 -2.34 17.86 11.26
CA ARG A 111 -3.53 18.67 11.57
C ARG A 111 -3.23 19.74 12.62
N GLN A 112 -2.48 19.41 13.67
CA GLN A 112 -2.04 20.38 14.67
C GLN A 112 -1.20 21.52 14.06
N ARG A 113 -0.43 21.23 13.02
CA ARG A 113 0.36 22.23 12.28
C ARG A 113 -0.42 22.93 11.16
N LYS A 114 -1.75 22.86 11.12
CA LYS A 114 -2.63 23.43 10.07
C LYS A 114 -2.27 22.98 8.64
N ARG A 115 -1.55 21.87 8.48
CA ARG A 115 -1.22 21.25 7.19
C ARG A 115 -2.14 20.06 6.95
N ASP A 116 -3.15 20.27 6.10
CA ASP A 116 -4.07 19.21 5.68
C ASP A 116 -3.53 18.52 4.42
N ARG A 117 -2.95 17.31 4.61
CA ARG A 117 -2.42 16.50 3.51
C ARG A 117 -3.49 15.98 2.55
N ARG A 118 -4.75 16.00 2.96
CA ARG A 118 -5.86 15.52 2.09
C ARG A 118 -5.94 16.37 0.83
N GLN A 119 -5.72 17.67 0.92
CA GLN A 119 -5.69 18.54 -0.26
C GLN A 119 -4.57 18.15 -1.25
N ASP A 120 -3.38 17.81 -0.76
CA ASP A 120 -2.28 17.36 -1.61
C ASP A 120 -2.56 15.98 -2.20
N SER A 121 -3.24 15.11 -1.45
CA SER A 121 -3.69 13.81 -1.95
C SER A 121 -4.72 13.96 -3.05
N VAL A 122 -5.72 14.84 -2.88
CA VAL A 122 -6.71 15.16 -3.92
C VAL A 122 -6.03 15.63 -5.20
N LYS A 123 -5.08 16.57 -5.11
CA LYS A 123 -4.33 17.05 -6.29
C LYS A 123 -3.57 15.92 -6.99
N ARG A 124 -2.90 15.05 -6.21
CA ARG A 124 -2.18 13.90 -6.78
C ARG A 124 -3.11 12.91 -7.47
N PHE A 125 -4.28 12.64 -6.88
CA PHE A 125 -5.28 11.77 -7.47
C PHE A 125 -5.83 12.37 -8.77
N MET A 126 -6.21 13.66 -8.79
CA MET A 126 -6.65 14.34 -10.01
C MET A 126 -5.62 14.20 -11.13
N LYS A 127 -4.35 14.46 -10.83
CA LYS A 127 -3.25 14.32 -11.79
C LYS A 127 -3.08 12.86 -12.27
N ARG A 128 -3.07 11.91 -11.33
CA ARG A 128 -2.87 10.48 -11.62
C ARG A 128 -3.94 9.90 -12.52
N PHE A 129 -5.18 10.33 -12.35
CA PHE A 129 -6.34 9.81 -13.06
C PHE A 129 -6.82 10.71 -14.19
N GLY A 130 -6.04 11.73 -14.55
CA GLY A 130 -6.33 12.61 -15.69
C GLY A 130 -7.65 13.37 -15.58
N VAL A 131 -8.01 13.78 -14.35
CA VAL A 131 -9.28 14.50 -14.11
C VAL A 131 -9.23 15.88 -14.77
N ASP A 132 -10.30 16.26 -15.48
CA ASP A 132 -10.48 17.59 -16.05
C ASP A 132 -10.64 18.63 -14.93
N GLU A 133 -9.63 19.49 -14.76
CA GLU A 133 -9.60 20.48 -13.68
C GLU A 133 -10.76 21.50 -13.75
N ALA A 134 -11.20 21.86 -14.93
CA ALA A 134 -12.29 22.83 -15.10
C ALA A 134 -13.63 22.23 -14.65
N ARG A 135 -13.91 20.99 -15.05
CA ARG A 135 -15.11 20.26 -14.63
C ARG A 135 -15.08 19.96 -13.13
N ALA A 136 -13.95 19.47 -12.62
CA ALA A 136 -13.75 19.18 -11.20
C ALA A 136 -13.95 20.44 -10.33
N THR A 137 -13.44 21.59 -10.78
CA THR A 137 -13.62 22.87 -10.07
C THR A 137 -15.07 23.30 -10.08
N ARG A 138 -15.77 23.22 -11.21
CA ARG A 138 -17.21 23.55 -11.28
C ARG A 138 -18.03 22.64 -10.37
N ALA A 139 -17.82 21.32 -10.42
CA ALA A 139 -18.52 20.38 -9.57
C ALA A 139 -18.29 20.65 -8.07
N SER A 140 -17.04 20.90 -7.70
CA SER A 140 -16.66 21.28 -6.33
C SER A 140 -17.35 22.57 -5.88
N SER A 141 -17.34 23.60 -6.71
CA SER A 141 -17.94 24.91 -6.39
C SER A 141 -19.46 24.80 -6.26
N ASN A 142 -20.12 24.11 -7.17
CA ASN A 142 -21.57 23.90 -7.12
C ASN A 142 -21.99 23.11 -5.87
N ALA A 143 -21.28 22.03 -5.55
CA ALA A 143 -21.54 21.23 -4.37
C ALA A 143 -21.41 22.04 -3.08
N ARG A 144 -20.36 22.86 -2.96
CA ARG A 144 -20.15 23.73 -1.81
C ARG A 144 -21.22 24.83 -1.72
N ALA A 145 -21.59 25.44 -2.83
CA ALA A 145 -22.62 26.47 -2.88
C ALA A 145 -24.00 25.92 -2.43
N LEU A 146 -24.36 24.73 -2.88
CA LEU A 146 -25.60 24.04 -2.46
C LEU A 146 -25.56 23.69 -0.98
N TYR A 147 -24.45 23.15 -0.48
CA TYR A 147 -24.29 22.79 0.93
C TYR A 147 -24.35 24.02 1.85
N GLY A 148 -23.73 25.12 1.44
CA GLY A 148 -23.74 26.39 2.20
C GLY A 148 -25.13 26.97 2.45
N GLN A 149 -26.15 26.58 1.64
CA GLN A 149 -27.54 26.99 1.82
C GLN A 149 -28.29 26.18 2.90
N THR A 150 -27.75 25.02 3.31
CA THR A 150 -28.45 24.10 4.22
C THR A 150 -27.94 24.20 5.66
N ALA A 151 -26.70 23.87 5.92
CA ALA A 151 -26.10 23.90 7.25
C ALA A 151 -24.56 23.98 7.12
N PRO A 152 -23.96 25.16 7.10
CA PRO A 152 -22.53 25.28 6.81
C PRO A 152 -21.67 24.80 7.98
N ASP A 153 -21.11 23.59 7.83
CA ASP A 153 -19.98 23.08 8.60
C ASP A 153 -18.71 23.15 7.73
N GLY A 154 -17.77 24.00 8.12
CA GLY A 154 -16.56 24.24 7.33
C GLY A 154 -15.67 23.01 7.13
N ALA A 155 -15.78 21.96 7.96
CA ALA A 155 -15.06 20.69 7.78
C ALA A 155 -15.73 19.82 6.71
N LEU A 156 -17.04 19.67 6.79
CA LEU A 156 -17.84 18.91 5.81
C LEU A 156 -17.87 19.63 4.46
N GLU A 157 -17.95 20.95 4.43
CA GLU A 157 -17.87 21.74 3.19
C GLU A 157 -16.56 21.46 2.44
N ARG A 158 -15.42 21.43 3.13
CA ARG A 158 -14.13 21.08 2.51
C ARG A 158 -14.12 19.66 1.95
N MET A 159 -14.65 18.69 2.71
CA MET A 159 -14.74 17.30 2.28
C MET A 159 -15.63 17.18 1.03
N LEU A 160 -16.76 17.84 1.02
CA LEU A 160 -17.65 17.89 -0.14
C LEU A 160 -16.98 18.50 -1.37
N GLY A 161 -16.20 19.58 -1.15
CA GLY A 161 -15.40 20.18 -2.21
C GLY A 161 -14.35 19.20 -2.79
N TRP A 162 -13.71 18.39 -1.96
CA TRP A 162 -12.78 17.34 -2.44
C TRP A 162 -13.51 16.21 -3.14
N ALA A 163 -14.67 15.77 -2.63
CA ALA A 163 -15.49 14.77 -3.30
C ALA A 163 -15.92 15.24 -4.69
N GLY A 164 -16.34 16.50 -4.80
CA GLY A 164 -16.66 17.13 -6.10
C GLY A 164 -15.47 17.17 -7.06
N LYS A 165 -14.24 17.34 -6.55
CA LYS A 165 -13.03 17.29 -7.39
C LYS A 165 -12.68 15.88 -7.87
N LEU A 166 -13.03 14.86 -7.10
CA LEU A 166 -12.69 13.47 -7.41
C LEU A 166 -13.84 12.69 -8.07
N HIS A 167 -14.98 13.31 -8.33
CA HIS A 167 -16.19 12.60 -8.78
C HIS A 167 -16.00 11.83 -10.11
N GLU A 168 -15.06 12.25 -10.96
CA GLU A 168 -14.77 11.60 -12.24
C GLU A 168 -13.57 10.63 -12.20
N VAL A 169 -12.92 10.44 -11.05
CA VAL A 169 -11.74 9.56 -10.93
C VAL A 169 -12.02 8.15 -11.44
N GLY A 170 -13.23 7.65 -11.22
CA GLY A 170 -13.65 6.32 -11.67
C GLY A 170 -13.70 6.16 -13.20
N MET A 171 -13.73 7.26 -13.98
CA MET A 171 -13.69 7.21 -15.44
C MET A 171 -12.37 6.61 -15.97
N ALA A 172 -11.28 6.75 -15.20
CA ALA A 172 -10.00 6.12 -15.54
C ALA A 172 -10.02 4.59 -15.47
N VAL A 173 -11.02 4.01 -14.79
CA VAL A 173 -11.23 2.56 -14.70
C VAL A 173 -12.23 2.11 -15.78
N SER A 174 -13.41 2.74 -15.83
CA SER A 174 -14.43 2.49 -16.82
C SER A 174 -15.41 3.66 -16.90
N HIS A 175 -15.81 4.01 -18.10
CA HIS A 175 -16.83 5.04 -18.33
C HIS A 175 -18.19 4.57 -17.80
N THR A 176 -18.52 3.29 -17.99
CA THR A 176 -19.74 2.70 -17.47
C THR A 176 -19.63 2.45 -15.98
N GLY A 177 -20.50 3.08 -15.19
CA GLY A 177 -20.50 2.90 -13.73
C GLY A 177 -19.34 3.60 -13.01
N PHE A 178 -18.73 4.63 -13.59
CA PHE A 178 -17.59 5.36 -13.04
C PHE A 178 -17.81 5.83 -11.59
N HIS A 179 -19.04 6.18 -11.23
CA HIS A 179 -19.41 6.59 -9.87
C HIS A 179 -19.20 5.46 -8.83
N LYS A 180 -19.27 4.18 -9.25
CA LYS A 180 -18.98 3.02 -8.39
C LYS A 180 -17.48 2.75 -8.25
N HIS A 181 -16.70 3.14 -9.27
CA HIS A 181 -15.26 2.96 -9.26
C HIS A 181 -14.51 4.10 -8.55
N GLY A 182 -15.16 5.24 -8.36
CA GLY A 182 -14.61 6.41 -7.67
C GLY A 182 -15.06 6.56 -6.23
N ALA A 183 -15.91 5.66 -5.72
CA ALA A 183 -16.47 5.71 -4.36
C ALA A 183 -15.56 5.11 -3.29
#